data_e918a60d8d6cdd89b990e1a7f1a5832b
#
_entry.id   e918a60d8d6cdd89b990e1a7f1a5832b
#
_cell.length_a   1.000
_cell.length_b   1.000
_cell.length_c   1.000
_cell.angle_alpha   90.00
_cell.angle_beta   90.00
_cell.angle_gamma   90.00
#
_symmetry.space_group_name_H-M   'P 1'
#
loop_
_entity.id
_entity.type
_entity.pdbx_description
1 polymer ?
#
loop_
_entity_poly.entity_id
_entity_poly.type
_entity_poly.pdbx_seq_one_letter_code
_entity_poly.pdbx_strand_id
1 'polypeptide(L)'
;MSKDPSTLLLEHHLKALKLPTFLRDYASVGAVCGQERNDYPTYLFKLAERELIDRERRATERRIKLADFPVMKTIETFDFAAQPSINEPLVRELRRGEYIGKRENLLLVGNPGTGKTHLATALGFAACTQGKRVRFTTTTGLVTQLLEQRETRTLQRLHKQLERLEVLVLDELGYVPFSKTGAELLFDVVSRAYERTSLIVTTNLPFEQWTEVLGSERLTGALLDRLTHRVHILEANGQSFRLNDAKRRLKKK
;
A
#
# COMPACT_ATOMS: atom_id res chain seq x y z
N MET A 1 -23.37 34.91 22.70
CA MET A 1 -24.75 34.43 22.49
C MET A 1 -24.83 33.02 23.03
N SER A 2 -25.69 32.73 24.00
CA SER A 2 -25.92 31.37 24.51
C SER A 2 -26.53 30.51 23.39
N LYS A 3 -25.95 29.33 23.12
CA LYS A 3 -26.58 28.40 22.16
C LYS A 3 -27.94 27.95 22.72
N ASP A 4 -28.95 27.88 21.85
CA ASP A 4 -30.25 27.33 22.21
C ASP A 4 -30.10 25.88 22.73
N PRO A 5 -30.83 25.50 23.82
CA PRO A 5 -30.81 24.17 24.38
C PRO A 5 -31.02 23.03 23.37
N SER A 6 -31.90 23.24 22.37
CA SER A 6 -32.13 22.27 21.28
C SER A 6 -30.91 22.06 20.40
N THR A 7 -30.13 23.12 20.14
CA THR A 7 -28.86 23.04 19.37
C THR A 7 -27.78 22.26 20.14
N LEU A 8 -27.70 22.48 21.45
CA LEU A 8 -26.74 21.73 22.29
C LEU A 8 -27.07 20.23 22.31
N LEU A 9 -28.35 19.90 22.39
CA LEU A 9 -28.81 18.51 22.37
C LEU A 9 -28.54 17.85 21.00
N LEU A 10 -28.81 18.58 19.90
CA LEU A 10 -28.49 18.13 18.55
C LEU A 10 -26.99 17.81 18.41
N GLU A 11 -26.11 18.73 18.83
CA GLU A 11 -24.65 18.52 18.77
C GLU A 11 -24.22 17.29 19.59
N HIS A 12 -24.85 17.08 20.75
CA HIS A 12 -24.62 15.89 21.57
C HIS A 12 -25.00 14.60 20.83
N HIS A 13 -26.18 14.55 20.22
CA HIS A 13 -26.63 13.40 19.45
C HIS A 13 -25.78 13.14 18.22
N LEU A 14 -25.37 14.17 17.47
CA LEU A 14 -24.47 14.00 16.32
C LEU A 14 -23.11 13.43 16.71
N LYS A 15 -22.58 13.80 17.89
CA LYS A 15 -21.37 13.19 18.46
C LYS A 15 -21.59 11.72 18.81
N ALA A 16 -22.67 11.38 19.49
CA ALA A 16 -23.02 10.02 19.85
C ALA A 16 -23.20 9.12 18.63
N LEU A 17 -23.82 9.63 17.58
CA LEU A 17 -24.01 8.96 16.28
C LEU A 17 -22.72 8.90 15.44
N LYS A 18 -21.62 9.52 15.88
CA LYS A 18 -20.33 9.58 15.16
C LYS A 18 -20.48 10.20 13.76
N LEU A 19 -21.19 11.34 13.68
CA LEU A 19 -21.42 12.12 12.47
C LEU A 19 -20.67 13.48 12.54
N PRO A 20 -19.33 13.48 12.52
CA PRO A 20 -18.53 14.70 12.72
C PRO A 20 -18.70 15.73 11.61
N THR A 21 -18.99 15.32 10.39
CA THR A 21 -19.21 16.23 9.26
C THR A 21 -20.57 16.93 9.40
N PHE A 22 -21.62 16.20 9.82
CA PHE A 22 -22.87 16.82 10.20
C PHE A 22 -22.66 17.87 11.29
N LEU A 23 -21.95 17.50 12.36
CA LEU A 23 -21.65 18.40 13.47
C LEU A 23 -20.92 19.68 13.04
N ARG A 24 -20.03 19.58 12.06
CA ARG A 24 -19.27 20.72 11.54
C ARG A 24 -20.09 21.59 10.59
N ASP A 25 -20.91 20.96 9.73
CA ASP A 25 -21.44 21.60 8.53
C ASP A 25 -22.96 21.87 8.58
N TYR A 26 -23.74 21.33 9.57
CA TYR A 26 -25.20 21.42 9.57
C TYR A 26 -25.72 22.86 9.49
N ALA A 27 -25.09 23.81 10.19
CA ALA A 27 -25.53 25.20 10.21
C ALA A 27 -25.23 25.92 8.87
N SER A 28 -24.02 25.71 8.31
CA SER A 28 -23.61 26.33 7.04
C SER A 28 -24.41 25.80 5.86
N VAL A 29 -24.62 24.48 5.79
CA VAL A 29 -25.46 23.86 4.76
C VAL A 29 -26.92 24.32 4.90
N GLY A 30 -27.41 24.41 6.14
CA GLY A 30 -28.76 24.93 6.42
C GLY A 30 -28.97 26.37 5.93
N ALA A 31 -28.00 27.26 6.17
CA ALA A 31 -28.05 28.63 5.67
C ALA A 31 -28.10 28.70 4.14
N VAL A 32 -27.26 27.92 3.45
CA VAL A 32 -27.27 27.85 1.97
C VAL A 32 -28.60 27.29 1.45
N CYS A 33 -29.09 26.19 2.03
CA CYS A 33 -30.36 25.60 1.62
C CYS A 33 -31.56 26.56 1.86
N GLY A 34 -31.52 27.34 2.93
CA GLY A 34 -32.54 28.38 3.19
C GLY A 34 -32.53 29.49 2.12
N GLN A 35 -31.34 29.95 1.71
CA GLN A 35 -31.21 30.94 0.63
C GLN A 35 -31.69 30.40 -0.73
N GLU A 36 -31.35 29.14 -1.03
CA GLU A 36 -31.76 28.46 -2.25
C GLU A 36 -33.21 27.95 -2.24
N ARG A 37 -33.93 28.10 -1.12
CA ARG A 37 -35.28 27.57 -0.89
C ARG A 37 -35.38 26.06 -1.14
N ASN A 38 -34.34 25.32 -0.80
CA ASN A 38 -34.33 23.85 -0.87
C ASN A 38 -35.26 23.26 0.22
N ASP A 39 -35.83 22.10 -0.07
CA ASP A 39 -36.63 21.34 0.88
C ASP A 39 -35.75 20.60 1.92
N TYR A 40 -36.37 20.08 2.97
CA TYR A 40 -35.68 19.36 4.05
C TYR A 40 -34.98 18.08 3.55
N PRO A 41 -35.56 17.24 2.66
CA PRO A 41 -34.87 16.12 2.06
C PRO A 41 -33.57 16.51 1.35
N THR A 42 -33.58 17.60 0.58
CA THR A 42 -32.38 18.11 -0.11
C THR A 42 -31.31 18.56 0.89
N TYR A 43 -31.66 19.20 1.97
CA TYR A 43 -30.75 19.56 3.04
C TYR A 43 -30.10 18.35 3.67
N LEU A 44 -30.87 17.33 4.04
CA LEU A 44 -30.36 16.09 4.61
C LEU A 44 -29.48 15.33 3.63
N PHE A 45 -29.85 15.27 2.36
CA PHE A 45 -29.07 14.66 1.30
C PHE A 45 -27.67 15.29 1.17
N LYS A 46 -27.61 16.63 1.09
CA LYS A 46 -26.33 17.36 1.02
C LYS A 46 -25.43 17.07 2.22
N LEU A 47 -25.98 16.96 3.43
CA LEU A 47 -25.20 16.59 4.63
C LEU A 47 -24.73 15.15 4.61
N ALA A 48 -25.59 14.22 4.22
CA ALA A 48 -25.27 12.79 4.14
C ALA A 48 -24.16 12.54 3.10
N GLU A 49 -24.25 13.16 1.94
CA GLU A 49 -23.22 13.08 0.89
C GLU A 49 -21.86 13.58 1.39
N ARG A 50 -21.81 14.73 2.06
CA ARG A 50 -20.57 15.25 2.66
C ARG A 50 -20.00 14.31 3.73
N GLU A 51 -20.84 13.72 4.59
CA GLU A 51 -20.39 12.76 5.60
C GLU A 51 -19.79 11.51 4.94
N LEU A 52 -20.41 10.99 3.88
CA LEU A 52 -19.89 9.82 3.14
C LEU A 52 -18.53 10.13 2.51
N ILE A 53 -18.39 11.27 1.85
CA ILE A 53 -17.12 11.71 1.23
C ILE A 53 -16.02 11.85 2.30
N ASP A 54 -16.31 12.57 3.39
CA ASP A 54 -15.35 12.78 4.47
C ASP A 54 -15.00 11.49 5.22
N ARG A 55 -15.96 10.56 5.36
CA ARG A 55 -15.73 9.25 5.98
C ARG A 55 -14.79 8.40 5.14
N GLU A 56 -15.01 8.36 3.82
CA GLU A 56 -14.12 7.64 2.92
C GLU A 56 -12.73 8.27 2.86
N ARG A 57 -12.62 9.59 2.82
CA ARG A 57 -11.33 10.30 2.90
C ARG A 57 -10.57 9.93 4.18
N ARG A 58 -11.21 10.01 5.35
CA ARG A 58 -10.59 9.62 6.64
C ARG A 58 -10.21 8.15 6.70
N ALA A 59 -11.01 7.27 6.09
CA ALA A 59 -10.72 5.85 6.01
C ALA A 59 -9.50 5.61 5.11
N THR A 60 -9.40 6.29 3.97
CA THR A 60 -8.26 6.23 3.05
C THR A 60 -6.98 6.76 3.70
N GLU A 61 -7.03 7.93 4.34
CA GLU A 61 -5.89 8.49 5.09
C GLU A 61 -5.38 7.52 6.16
N ARG A 62 -6.29 6.85 6.88
CA ARG A 62 -5.93 5.82 7.87
C ARG A 62 -5.28 4.60 7.22
N ARG A 63 -5.80 4.11 6.09
CA ARG A 63 -5.21 2.98 5.35
C ARG A 63 -3.80 3.31 4.89
N ILE A 64 -3.59 4.50 4.32
CA ILE A 64 -2.29 4.98 3.89
C ILE A 64 -1.31 5.06 5.06
N LYS A 65 -1.74 5.61 6.19
CA LYS A 65 -0.90 5.69 7.40
C LYS A 65 -0.51 4.30 7.93
N LEU A 66 -1.45 3.34 7.91
CA LEU A 66 -1.21 1.97 8.37
C LEU A 66 -0.37 1.14 7.40
N ALA A 67 -0.32 1.53 6.14
CA ALA A 67 0.51 0.86 5.13
C ALA A 67 2.01 1.07 5.34
N ASP A 68 2.40 2.11 6.06
CA ASP A 68 3.79 2.40 6.46
C ASP A 68 4.75 2.59 5.27
N PHE A 69 4.32 3.39 4.28
CA PHE A 69 5.16 3.70 3.12
C PHE A 69 6.35 4.57 3.53
N PRO A 70 7.60 4.28 3.08
CA PRO A 70 8.79 5.05 3.44
C PRO A 70 8.75 6.48 2.88
N VAL A 71 8.22 6.65 1.68
CA VAL A 71 8.00 7.95 1.01
C VAL A 71 6.77 7.81 0.13
N MET A 72 5.89 8.80 0.17
CA MET A 72 4.72 8.82 -0.71
C MET A 72 5.15 8.99 -2.17
N LYS A 73 4.79 8.02 -2.99
CA LYS A 73 5.03 7.99 -4.44
C LYS A 73 3.76 7.61 -5.16
N THR A 74 3.52 8.25 -6.31
CA THR A 74 2.38 7.94 -7.16
C THR A 74 2.84 7.58 -8.58
N ILE A 75 1.98 6.96 -9.36
CA ILE A 75 2.31 6.58 -10.75
C ILE A 75 2.51 7.82 -11.60
N GLU A 76 1.78 8.90 -11.31
CA GLU A 76 1.87 10.18 -12.01
C GLU A 76 3.25 10.86 -11.82
N THR A 77 3.93 10.56 -10.72
CA THR A 77 5.28 11.10 -10.44
C THR A 77 6.40 10.21 -10.98
N PHE A 78 6.06 9.09 -11.64
CA PHE A 78 7.05 8.20 -12.22
C PHE A 78 7.44 8.65 -13.62
N ASP A 79 8.74 8.80 -13.88
CA ASP A 79 9.27 9.18 -15.19
C ASP A 79 9.50 7.94 -16.07
N PHE A 80 8.45 7.56 -16.83
CA PHE A 80 8.52 6.43 -17.76
C PHE A 80 9.50 6.70 -18.92
N ALA A 81 9.68 7.95 -19.33
CA ALA A 81 10.63 8.29 -20.39
C ALA A 81 12.08 8.03 -19.97
N ALA A 82 12.39 8.19 -18.67
CA ALA A 82 13.69 7.85 -18.10
C ALA A 82 13.90 6.33 -17.90
N GLN A 83 12.84 5.53 -17.99
CA GLN A 83 12.86 4.07 -17.77
C GLN A 83 12.06 3.32 -18.86
N PRO A 84 12.54 3.35 -20.12
CA PRO A 84 11.79 2.79 -21.25
C PRO A 84 11.66 1.25 -21.23
N SER A 85 12.42 0.55 -20.39
CA SER A 85 12.29 -0.91 -20.18
C SER A 85 11.02 -1.29 -19.42
N ILE A 86 10.40 -0.35 -18.71
CA ILE A 86 9.19 -0.62 -17.94
C ILE A 86 7.98 -0.51 -18.87
N ASN A 87 7.16 -1.56 -18.86
CA ASN A 87 5.91 -1.61 -19.61
C ASN A 87 4.86 -0.68 -18.96
N GLU A 88 4.81 0.59 -19.42
CA GLU A 88 3.87 1.59 -18.90
C GLU A 88 2.40 1.17 -19.03
N PRO A 89 1.92 0.64 -20.19
CA PRO A 89 0.54 0.13 -20.31
C PRO A 89 0.18 -0.87 -19.21
N LEU A 90 1.07 -1.84 -18.93
CA LEU A 90 0.86 -2.82 -17.87
C LEU A 90 0.82 -2.16 -16.48
N VAL A 91 1.70 -1.20 -16.18
CA VAL A 91 1.66 -0.46 -14.89
C VAL A 91 0.34 0.29 -14.73
N ARG A 92 -0.18 0.90 -15.80
CA ARG A 92 -1.47 1.60 -15.80
C ARG A 92 -2.65 0.64 -15.61
N GLU A 93 -2.59 -0.57 -16.17
CA GLU A 93 -3.55 -1.64 -15.94
C GLU A 93 -3.52 -2.10 -14.48
N LEU A 94 -2.34 -2.42 -13.95
CA LEU A 94 -2.15 -2.85 -12.57
C LEU A 94 -2.64 -1.80 -11.55
N ARG A 95 -2.54 -0.50 -11.88
CA ARG A 95 -3.11 0.57 -11.05
C ARG A 95 -4.60 0.40 -10.79
N ARG A 96 -5.35 -0.25 -11.70
CA ARG A 96 -6.79 -0.50 -11.51
C ARG A 96 -7.09 -1.49 -10.38
N GLY A 97 -6.08 -2.24 -9.93
CA GLY A 97 -6.18 -3.12 -8.76
C GLY A 97 -6.92 -4.44 -9.01
N GLU A 98 -7.25 -4.79 -10.25
CA GLU A 98 -7.95 -6.05 -10.58
C GLU A 98 -7.15 -7.28 -10.15
N TYR A 99 -5.81 -7.22 -10.26
CA TYR A 99 -4.90 -8.28 -9.82
C TYR A 99 -5.09 -8.63 -8.34
N ILE A 100 -5.47 -7.66 -7.49
CA ILE A 100 -5.69 -7.88 -6.06
C ILE A 100 -6.91 -8.80 -5.85
N GLY A 101 -7.98 -8.58 -6.60
CA GLY A 101 -9.16 -9.44 -6.56
C GLY A 101 -8.88 -10.87 -7.03
N LYS A 102 -7.99 -11.01 -8.01
CA LYS A 102 -7.55 -12.28 -8.59
C LYS A 102 -6.45 -12.97 -7.78
N ARG A 103 -5.92 -12.33 -6.73
CA ARG A 103 -4.79 -12.83 -5.91
C ARG A 103 -3.53 -13.08 -6.72
N GLU A 104 -3.29 -12.25 -7.71
CA GLU A 104 -2.08 -12.28 -8.53
C GLU A 104 -0.96 -11.47 -7.85
N ASN A 105 0.28 -11.92 -8.04
CA ASN A 105 1.47 -11.27 -7.50
C ASN A 105 2.10 -10.31 -8.52
N LEU A 106 2.90 -9.39 -8.03
CA LEU A 106 3.72 -8.49 -8.86
C LEU A 106 5.19 -8.68 -8.47
N LEU A 107 6.05 -8.99 -9.43
CA LEU A 107 7.49 -9.03 -9.27
C LEU A 107 8.14 -7.91 -10.07
N LEU A 108 8.83 -7.01 -9.38
CA LEU A 108 9.61 -5.93 -9.99
C LEU A 108 11.09 -6.30 -9.90
N VAL A 109 11.65 -6.73 -11.00
CA VAL A 109 13.02 -7.28 -11.10
C VAL A 109 13.88 -6.31 -11.90
N GLY A 110 15.14 -6.12 -11.54
CA GLY A 110 16.09 -5.35 -12.35
C GLY A 110 17.09 -4.53 -11.54
N ASN A 111 17.87 -3.71 -12.24
CA ASN A 111 19.00 -2.99 -11.69
C ASN A 111 18.66 -2.03 -10.54
N PRO A 112 19.61 -1.74 -9.63
CA PRO A 112 19.42 -0.73 -8.59
C PRO A 112 19.14 0.66 -9.17
N GLY A 113 18.25 1.42 -8.53
CA GLY A 113 17.95 2.80 -8.90
C GLY A 113 17.04 2.99 -10.13
N THR A 114 16.41 1.94 -10.64
CA THR A 114 15.49 1.97 -11.79
C THR A 114 14.04 2.29 -11.44
N GLY A 115 13.74 2.54 -10.15
CA GLY A 115 12.41 2.96 -9.71
C GLY A 115 11.47 1.83 -9.26
N LYS A 116 11.96 0.60 -9.03
CA LYS A 116 11.15 -0.52 -8.53
C LYS A 116 10.40 -0.20 -7.24
N THR A 117 11.10 0.30 -6.23
CA THR A 117 10.48 0.75 -4.96
C THR A 117 9.46 1.86 -5.18
N HIS A 118 9.71 2.79 -6.15
CA HIS A 118 8.74 3.83 -6.52
C HIS A 118 7.45 3.20 -7.03
N LEU A 119 7.54 2.28 -7.99
CA LEU A 119 6.36 1.61 -8.55
C LEU A 119 5.65 0.74 -7.51
N ALA A 120 6.39 -0.03 -6.71
CA ALA A 120 5.80 -0.83 -5.63
C ALA A 120 5.02 0.04 -4.63
N THR A 121 5.60 1.19 -4.23
CA THR A 121 4.93 2.18 -3.37
C THR A 121 3.70 2.77 -4.05
N ALA A 122 3.82 3.17 -5.32
CA ALA A 122 2.74 3.80 -6.08
C ALA A 122 1.54 2.85 -6.29
N LEU A 123 1.80 1.57 -6.59
CA LEU A 123 0.76 0.55 -6.72
C LEU A 123 0.11 0.23 -5.37
N GLY A 124 0.91 0.13 -4.30
CA GLY A 124 0.39 -0.02 -2.94
C GLY A 124 -0.47 1.18 -2.51
N PHE A 125 -0.05 2.41 -2.81
CA PHE A 125 -0.82 3.62 -2.58
C PHE A 125 -2.14 3.62 -3.35
N ALA A 126 -2.11 3.27 -4.65
CA ALA A 126 -3.32 3.13 -5.45
C ALA A 126 -4.29 2.09 -4.88
N ALA A 127 -3.79 0.97 -4.34
CA ALA A 127 -4.60 -0.02 -3.65
C ALA A 127 -5.26 0.56 -2.37
N CYS A 128 -4.54 1.36 -1.56
CA CYS A 128 -5.11 2.04 -0.38
C CYS A 128 -6.27 2.98 -0.75
N THR A 129 -6.14 3.74 -1.85
CA THR A 129 -7.21 4.64 -2.33
C THR A 129 -8.45 3.88 -2.82
N GLN A 130 -8.29 2.61 -3.20
CA GLN A 130 -9.37 1.70 -3.58
C GLN A 130 -9.94 0.90 -2.40
N GLY A 131 -9.63 1.29 -1.17
CA GLY A 131 -10.17 0.64 0.02
C GLY A 131 -9.40 -0.58 0.50
N LYS A 132 -8.28 -0.96 -0.15
CA LYS A 132 -7.52 -2.16 0.19
C LYS A 132 -6.61 -1.96 1.39
N ARG A 133 -6.45 -3.00 2.19
CA ARG A 133 -5.52 -3.04 3.33
C ARG A 133 -4.15 -3.44 2.81
N VAL A 134 -3.22 -2.52 2.88
CA VAL A 134 -1.85 -2.66 2.38
C VAL A 134 -0.87 -2.56 3.54
N ARG A 135 0.22 -3.29 3.47
CA ARG A 135 1.40 -3.07 4.28
C ARG A 135 2.63 -3.04 3.38
N PHE A 136 3.46 -2.02 3.56
CA PHE A 136 4.79 -1.93 2.98
C PHE A 136 5.83 -2.28 4.03
N THR A 137 6.83 -3.06 3.67
CA THR A 137 7.99 -3.35 4.51
C THR A 137 9.16 -3.76 3.62
N THR A 138 10.38 -3.49 4.07
CA THR A 138 11.55 -4.16 3.46
C THR A 138 11.51 -5.64 3.85
N THR A 139 12.02 -6.50 2.98
CA THR A 139 12.04 -7.94 3.27
C THR A 139 12.89 -8.24 4.51
N THR A 140 14.02 -7.55 4.64
CA THR A 140 14.89 -7.65 5.83
C THR A 140 14.17 -7.19 7.10
N GLY A 141 13.44 -6.06 7.04
CA GLY A 141 12.67 -5.56 8.17
C GLY A 141 11.59 -6.53 8.64
N LEU A 142 10.88 -7.17 7.68
CA LEU A 142 9.91 -8.20 8.03
C LEU A 142 10.58 -9.41 8.70
N VAL A 143 11.69 -9.91 8.14
CA VAL A 143 12.42 -11.06 8.71
C VAL A 143 12.91 -10.76 10.11
N THR A 144 13.47 -9.58 10.36
CA THR A 144 13.88 -9.14 11.70
C THR A 144 12.68 -9.15 12.66
N GLN A 145 11.55 -8.58 12.27
CA GLN A 145 10.34 -8.58 13.09
C GLN A 145 9.81 -9.99 13.37
N LEU A 146 9.89 -10.91 12.39
CA LEU A 146 9.48 -12.31 12.57
C LEU A 146 10.37 -13.03 13.59
N LEU A 147 11.69 -12.82 13.53
CA LEU A 147 12.65 -13.39 14.48
C LEU A 147 12.40 -12.89 15.90
N GLU A 148 12.27 -11.58 16.11
CA GLU A 148 11.97 -10.96 17.41
C GLU A 148 10.65 -11.47 17.99
N GLN A 149 9.60 -11.57 17.15
CA GLN A 149 8.29 -12.04 17.62
C GLN A 149 8.24 -13.56 17.87
N ARG A 150 9.12 -14.33 17.21
CA ARG A 150 9.32 -15.74 17.55
C ARG A 150 9.90 -15.89 18.96
N GLU A 151 10.92 -15.11 19.30
CA GLU A 151 11.55 -15.12 20.63
C GLU A 151 10.58 -14.67 21.72
N THR A 152 9.78 -13.64 21.47
CA THR A 152 8.77 -13.12 22.39
C THR A 152 7.47 -13.92 22.41
N ARG A 153 7.37 -15.02 21.66
CA ARG A 153 6.17 -15.87 21.51
C ARG A 153 4.92 -15.13 21.02
N THR A 154 5.10 -14.01 20.29
CA THR A 154 4.00 -13.19 19.75
C THR A 154 3.79 -13.38 18.23
N LEU A 155 4.52 -14.31 17.60
CA LEU A 155 4.52 -14.57 16.16
C LEU A 155 3.11 -14.80 15.57
N GLN A 156 2.24 -15.51 16.32
CA GLN A 156 0.85 -15.76 15.92
C GLN A 156 0.03 -14.47 15.76
N ARG A 157 0.34 -13.44 16.55
CA ARG A 157 -0.31 -12.13 16.42
C ARG A 157 0.10 -11.44 15.12
N LEU A 158 1.39 -11.51 14.77
CA LEU A 158 1.89 -10.97 13.51
C LEU A 158 1.26 -11.68 12.30
N HIS A 159 1.23 -13.02 12.32
CA HIS A 159 0.59 -13.79 11.24
C HIS A 159 -0.88 -13.37 11.05
N LYS A 160 -1.66 -13.26 12.12
CA LYS A 160 -3.05 -12.79 12.06
C LYS A 160 -3.17 -11.35 11.52
N GLN A 161 -2.17 -10.49 11.73
CA GLN A 161 -2.14 -9.15 11.16
C GLN A 161 -1.86 -9.21 9.65
N LEU A 162 -0.88 -10.01 9.23
CA LEU A 162 -0.52 -10.20 7.81
C LEU A 162 -1.67 -10.86 7.03
N GLU A 163 -2.36 -11.85 7.59
CA GLU A 163 -3.50 -12.54 6.97
C GLU A 163 -4.71 -11.61 6.70
N ARG A 164 -4.78 -10.47 7.39
CA ARG A 164 -5.83 -9.45 7.13
C ARG A 164 -5.54 -8.54 5.96
N LEU A 165 -4.32 -8.58 5.42
CA LEU A 165 -3.92 -7.73 4.32
C LEU A 165 -4.49 -8.26 3.00
N GLU A 166 -4.76 -7.35 2.08
CA GLU A 166 -5.10 -7.67 0.70
C GLU A 166 -3.87 -7.52 -0.21
N VAL A 167 -2.91 -6.66 0.22
CA VAL A 167 -1.62 -6.48 -0.46
C VAL A 167 -0.51 -6.40 0.58
N LEU A 168 0.58 -7.15 0.38
CA LEU A 168 1.81 -7.04 1.14
C LEU A 168 2.95 -6.68 0.18
N VAL A 169 3.59 -5.54 0.42
CA VAL A 169 4.76 -5.10 -0.34
C VAL A 169 6.02 -5.53 0.41
N LEU A 170 6.84 -6.34 -0.25
CA LEU A 170 8.14 -6.83 0.20
C LEU A 170 9.22 -6.16 -0.65
N ASP A 171 9.78 -5.07 -0.16
CA ASP A 171 10.81 -4.32 -0.87
C ASP A 171 12.21 -4.90 -0.59
N GLU A 172 13.09 -4.82 -1.58
CA GLU A 172 14.51 -5.20 -1.50
C GLU A 172 14.75 -6.67 -1.09
N LEU A 173 13.98 -7.61 -1.68
CA LEU A 173 14.29 -9.03 -1.49
C LEU A 173 15.62 -9.35 -2.17
N GLY A 174 16.53 -9.94 -1.38
CA GLY A 174 17.84 -10.37 -1.90
C GLY A 174 18.98 -9.38 -1.66
N TYR A 175 18.75 -8.27 -0.95
CA TYR A 175 19.82 -7.32 -0.66
C TYR A 175 20.84 -7.85 0.37
N VAL A 176 20.40 -8.68 1.30
CA VAL A 176 21.23 -9.31 2.34
C VAL A 176 20.83 -10.78 2.48
N PRO A 177 21.79 -11.72 2.60
CA PRO A 177 21.48 -13.12 2.90
C PRO A 177 20.76 -13.26 4.24
N PHE A 178 19.78 -14.18 4.29
CA PHE A 178 19.04 -14.48 5.51
C PHE A 178 19.70 -15.62 6.29
N SER A 179 19.53 -15.62 7.62
CA SER A 179 19.78 -16.81 8.39
C SER A 179 18.78 -17.91 7.98
N LYS A 180 19.14 -19.18 8.19
CA LYS A 180 18.26 -20.32 7.89
C LYS A 180 16.87 -20.13 8.49
N THR A 181 16.79 -19.74 9.76
CA THR A 181 15.53 -19.47 10.45
C THR A 181 14.78 -18.31 9.83
N GLY A 182 15.47 -17.23 9.44
CA GLY A 182 14.86 -16.08 8.78
C GLY A 182 14.25 -16.44 7.43
N ALA A 183 14.94 -17.23 6.63
CA ALA A 183 14.44 -17.74 5.35
C ALA A 183 13.20 -18.64 5.53
N GLU A 184 13.21 -19.54 6.53
CA GLU A 184 12.07 -20.41 6.86
C GLU A 184 10.84 -19.59 7.30
N LEU A 185 11.02 -18.54 8.11
CA LEU A 185 9.95 -17.67 8.54
C LEU A 185 9.38 -16.82 7.38
N LEU A 186 10.23 -16.33 6.50
CA LEU A 186 9.80 -15.63 5.28
C LEU A 186 8.96 -16.55 4.38
N PHE A 187 9.44 -17.79 4.20
CA PHE A 187 8.72 -18.80 3.45
C PHE A 187 7.33 -19.11 4.07
N ASP A 188 7.22 -19.19 5.40
CA ASP A 188 5.92 -19.38 6.07
C ASP A 188 4.98 -18.21 5.77
N VAL A 189 5.46 -16.94 5.80
CA VAL A 189 4.66 -15.78 5.43
C VAL A 189 4.16 -15.86 4.00
N VAL A 190 5.05 -16.16 3.02
CA VAL A 190 4.68 -16.27 1.60
C VAL A 190 3.69 -17.44 1.39
N SER A 191 3.88 -18.55 2.10
CA SER A 191 2.98 -19.71 2.04
C SER A 191 1.58 -19.40 2.57
N ARG A 192 1.47 -18.62 3.64
CA ARG A 192 0.18 -18.16 4.19
C ARG A 192 -0.50 -17.13 3.30
N ALA A 193 0.29 -16.31 2.61
CA ALA A 193 -0.21 -15.32 1.66
C ALA A 193 -0.70 -15.95 0.34
N TYR A 194 -0.19 -17.11 -0.01
CA TYR A 194 -0.50 -17.79 -1.27
C TYR A 194 -2.02 -17.92 -1.47
N GLU A 195 -2.51 -17.46 -2.64
CA GLU A 195 -3.93 -17.38 -3.05
C GLU A 195 -4.86 -16.58 -2.11
N ARG A 196 -4.31 -15.83 -1.14
CA ARG A 196 -5.08 -15.03 -0.18
C ARG A 196 -4.75 -13.56 -0.22
N THR A 197 -3.47 -13.23 -0.38
CA THR A 197 -2.92 -11.87 -0.38
C THR A 197 -2.07 -11.69 -1.61
N SER A 198 -2.23 -10.60 -2.34
CA SER A 198 -1.33 -10.25 -3.44
C SER A 198 -0.01 -9.74 -2.90
N LEU A 199 1.09 -10.32 -3.35
CA LEU A 199 2.43 -9.89 -2.99
C LEU A 199 2.99 -8.96 -4.07
N ILE A 200 3.54 -7.82 -3.67
CA ILE A 200 4.36 -6.97 -4.54
C ILE A 200 5.79 -7.09 -4.04
N VAL A 201 6.64 -7.74 -4.83
CA VAL A 201 8.04 -7.99 -4.44
C VAL A 201 8.96 -7.21 -5.34
N THR A 202 9.94 -6.50 -4.77
CA THR A 202 11.02 -5.90 -5.54
C THR A 202 12.34 -6.63 -5.27
N THR A 203 13.12 -6.82 -6.30
CA THR A 203 14.44 -7.45 -6.19
C THR A 203 15.41 -6.89 -7.22
N ASN A 204 16.69 -6.87 -6.85
CA ASN A 204 17.79 -6.55 -7.77
C ASN A 204 18.44 -7.82 -8.33
N LEU A 205 18.08 -8.99 -7.79
CA LEU A 205 18.69 -10.25 -8.15
C LEU A 205 17.83 -11.00 -9.17
N PRO A 206 18.45 -11.61 -10.19
CA PRO A 206 17.79 -12.62 -11.00
C PRO A 206 17.42 -13.83 -10.15
N PHE A 207 16.42 -14.60 -10.59
CA PHE A 207 15.89 -15.72 -9.80
C PHE A 207 16.91 -16.78 -9.46
N GLU A 208 17.89 -16.99 -10.34
CA GLU A 208 18.97 -17.97 -10.19
C GLU A 208 19.85 -17.67 -8.95
N GLN A 209 19.95 -16.40 -8.56
CA GLN A 209 20.76 -15.98 -7.42
C GLN A 209 19.99 -15.99 -6.09
N TRP A 210 18.70 -16.28 -6.09
CA TRP A 210 17.92 -16.27 -4.85
C TRP A 210 18.33 -17.36 -3.88
N THR A 211 18.93 -18.44 -4.36
CA THR A 211 19.48 -19.51 -3.50
C THR A 211 20.61 -19.00 -2.60
N GLU A 212 21.43 -18.04 -3.07
CA GLU A 212 22.49 -17.42 -2.27
C GLU A 212 21.92 -16.64 -1.07
N VAL A 213 20.72 -16.08 -1.22
CA VAL A 213 20.06 -15.29 -0.19
C VAL A 213 19.25 -16.14 0.78
N LEU A 214 18.58 -17.18 0.27
CA LEU A 214 17.70 -18.05 1.05
C LEU A 214 18.46 -19.25 1.65
N GLY A 215 19.67 -19.53 1.17
CA GLY A 215 20.57 -20.57 1.69
C GLY A 215 20.12 -22.02 1.44
N SER A 216 19.08 -22.26 0.63
CA SER A 216 18.58 -23.59 0.33
C SER A 216 17.87 -23.63 -1.03
N GLU A 217 18.33 -24.48 -1.95
CA GLU A 217 17.68 -24.69 -3.26
C GLU A 217 16.22 -25.12 -3.13
N ARG A 218 15.95 -26.07 -2.21
CA ARG A 218 14.59 -26.55 -1.96
C ARG A 218 13.64 -25.43 -1.49
N LEU A 219 14.12 -24.58 -0.56
CA LEU A 219 13.34 -23.47 -0.05
C LEU A 219 13.12 -22.41 -1.14
N THR A 220 14.16 -22.11 -1.93
CA THR A 220 14.10 -21.17 -3.06
C THR A 220 13.11 -21.65 -4.11
N GLY A 221 13.20 -22.90 -4.55
CA GLY A 221 12.26 -23.46 -5.51
C GLY A 221 10.82 -23.40 -5.04
N ALA A 222 10.57 -23.78 -3.77
CA ALA A 222 9.22 -23.74 -3.20
C ALA A 222 8.68 -22.31 -3.01
N LEU A 223 9.53 -21.32 -2.76
CA LEU A 223 9.15 -19.91 -2.65
C LEU A 223 8.85 -19.31 -4.01
N LEU A 224 9.72 -19.58 -5.00
CA LEU A 224 9.51 -19.14 -6.38
C LEU A 224 8.22 -19.72 -6.98
N ASP A 225 7.96 -21.01 -6.78
CA ASP A 225 6.72 -21.66 -7.25
C ASP A 225 5.47 -20.89 -6.77
N ARG A 226 5.41 -20.51 -5.48
CA ARG A 226 4.28 -19.76 -4.92
C ARG A 226 4.20 -18.33 -5.44
N LEU A 227 5.32 -17.66 -5.61
CA LEU A 227 5.37 -16.29 -6.08
C LEU A 227 5.01 -16.18 -7.56
N THR A 228 5.41 -17.18 -8.37
CA THR A 228 5.28 -17.13 -9.84
C THR A 228 4.03 -17.81 -10.37
N HIS A 229 3.29 -18.55 -9.56
CA HIS A 229 2.09 -19.27 -10.00
C HIS A 229 1.05 -18.37 -10.70
N ARG A 230 0.83 -17.15 -10.18
CA ARG A 230 -0.01 -16.11 -10.80
C ARG A 230 0.70 -14.77 -10.63
N VAL A 231 1.45 -14.36 -11.64
CA VAL A 231 2.35 -13.23 -11.49
C VAL A 231 2.38 -12.33 -12.71
N HIS A 232 2.50 -11.03 -12.45
CA HIS A 232 2.93 -10.05 -13.44
C HIS A 232 4.38 -9.67 -13.13
N ILE A 233 5.27 -9.81 -14.11
CA ILE A 233 6.68 -9.46 -13.97
C ILE A 233 6.91 -8.13 -14.68
N LEU A 234 7.47 -7.17 -13.94
CA LEU A 234 7.90 -5.87 -14.44
C LEU A 234 9.44 -5.83 -14.42
N GLU A 235 10.04 -5.85 -15.59
CA GLU A 235 11.49 -5.76 -15.73
C GLU A 235 11.94 -4.29 -15.78
N ALA A 236 12.85 -3.94 -14.89
CA ALA A 236 13.40 -2.59 -14.74
C ALA A 236 14.92 -2.62 -15.04
N ASN A 237 15.27 -2.86 -16.31
CA ASN A 237 16.64 -3.06 -16.79
C ASN A 237 17.34 -1.78 -17.28
N GLY A 238 16.75 -0.59 -16.99
CA GLY A 238 17.28 0.70 -17.38
C GLY A 238 18.49 1.16 -16.56
N GLN A 239 18.99 2.35 -16.89
CA GLN A 239 20.05 3.00 -16.12
C GLN A 239 19.51 3.53 -14.79
N SER A 240 20.39 3.62 -13.79
CA SER A 240 20.01 4.18 -12.50
C SER A 240 19.60 5.64 -12.61
N PHE A 241 18.34 5.93 -12.34
CA PHE A 241 17.82 7.29 -12.24
C PHE A 241 18.57 8.13 -11.18
N ARG A 242 18.89 7.51 -10.04
CA ARG A 242 19.63 8.16 -8.94
C ARG A 242 21.02 8.64 -9.40
N LEU A 243 21.75 7.81 -10.15
CA LEU A 243 23.07 8.18 -10.69
C LEU A 243 22.95 9.27 -11.74
N ASN A 244 21.96 9.19 -12.62
CA ASN A 244 21.74 10.19 -13.66
C ASN A 244 21.32 11.54 -13.06
N ASP A 245 20.46 11.56 -12.04
CA ASP A 245 20.07 12.79 -11.34
C ASP A 245 21.28 13.41 -10.60
N ALA A 246 22.09 12.61 -9.91
CA ALA A 246 23.31 13.08 -9.28
C ALA A 246 24.29 13.71 -10.29
N LYS A 247 24.51 13.07 -11.46
CA LYS A 247 25.35 13.62 -12.53
C LYS A 247 24.79 14.93 -13.12
N ARG A 248 23.46 15.04 -13.25
CA ARG A 248 22.81 16.28 -13.73
C ARG A 248 23.00 17.44 -12.73
N ARG A 249 22.91 17.17 -11.44
CA ARG A 249 23.12 18.18 -10.37
C ARG A 249 24.57 18.65 -10.32
N LEU A 250 25.54 17.77 -10.52
CA LEU A 250 26.95 18.12 -10.58
C LEU A 250 27.31 18.99 -11.82
N LYS A 251 26.61 18.79 -12.96
CA LYS A 251 26.83 19.60 -14.17
C LYS A 251 26.17 20.99 -14.12
N LYS A 252 25.28 21.24 -13.14
CA LYS A 252 24.59 22.53 -12.96
C LYS A 252 25.28 23.44 -11.92
N LYS A 253 26.33 22.95 -11.26
CA LYS A 253 27.26 23.72 -10.42
C LYS A 253 28.51 24.04 -11.22
#